data_a0c62ecd68b1637d84e10c753d6302d9
#
_entry.id   a0c62ecd68b1637d84e10c753d6302d9
#
_cell.length_a   1.000
_cell.length_b   1.000
_cell.length_c   1.000
_cell.angle_alpha   90.00
_cell.angle_beta   90.00
_cell.angle_gamma   90.00
#
_symmetry.space_group_name_H-M   'P 1'
#
loop_
_entity.id
_entity.type
_entity.pdbx_description
1 polymer ?
#
loop_
_entity_poly.entity_id
_entity_poly.type
_entity_poly.pdbx_seq_one_letter_code
_entity_poly.pdbx_strand_id
1 'polypeptide(L)'
;METYLEKLLSQIRCKKARPYIAEEIRDHIESQIADNLSEGMTSEEAEKNAVTDMGDPVEVGISLDRIHKPKIAWKLLVIVGILSLLGILIQQSILRQPGYQELETWRQEVYRYTTEGFVSCIVIGFLLMCVIYFLDYTLIAKYSRFIGGVILILGGLRLAGFGGLDVNGIRNWIGFGWFRISVTSLMMFYVPIYGAILYKYRDGGVFALCKATLWLILPVFITSRLPSLGVAVIMMVSMLIELTVAVWKGWFQLPVKKTIIGMWLFFTAAPALLLTVKYAFHMLVPYQEARIRSYFTASGDANYMTSMLHKFNQNILLWGNSGRDVVGGLPEFNQDYIFSYILNSYGLLAGIFVAVLLAALIMFMFGASVRQKNELGMVMGFGCGMIILLNISLNLAGIFGLVPLTTTFLPFLSVGRNNILLCYALVGIILSIYRYKDVYPKKFKASQVSLQKTITLNLNM
;
A
#
# COMPACT_ATOMS: atom_id res chain seq x y z
N MET A 1 -35.61 12.89 24.10
CA MET A 1 -34.55 12.57 23.12
C MET A 1 -33.27 12.11 23.79
N GLU A 2 -32.58 12.84 24.65
CA GLU A 2 -31.26 12.48 25.20
C GLU A 2 -31.26 11.16 25.97
N THR A 3 -32.27 10.88 26.81
CA THR A 3 -32.40 9.60 27.54
C THR A 3 -32.53 8.39 26.59
N TYR A 4 -33.19 8.58 25.45
CA TYR A 4 -33.32 7.59 24.42
C TYR A 4 -31.93 7.28 23.79
N LEU A 5 -31.18 8.31 23.40
CA LEU A 5 -29.84 8.21 22.84
C LEU A 5 -28.86 7.52 23.81
N GLU A 6 -28.88 7.88 25.10
CA GLU A 6 -28.04 7.25 26.10
C GLU A 6 -28.27 5.73 26.21
N LYS A 7 -29.56 5.32 26.29
CA LYS A 7 -29.91 3.89 26.33
C LYS A 7 -29.50 3.16 25.07
N LEU A 8 -29.74 3.72 23.89
CA LEU A 8 -29.34 3.16 22.60
C LEU A 8 -27.83 3.02 22.51
N LEU A 9 -27.07 4.07 22.81
CA LEU A 9 -25.61 4.09 22.71
C LEU A 9 -24.93 3.13 23.71
N SER A 10 -25.59 2.86 24.85
CA SER A 10 -25.07 1.88 25.83
C SER A 10 -24.99 0.49 25.26
N GLN A 11 -25.86 0.12 24.28
CA GLN A 11 -25.86 -1.17 23.61
C GLN A 11 -24.74 -1.34 22.58
N ILE A 12 -24.11 -0.24 22.13
CA ILE A 12 -23.09 -0.26 21.08
C ILE A 12 -21.72 -0.49 21.71
N ARG A 13 -21.12 -1.65 21.42
CA ARG A 13 -19.79 -2.04 21.91
C ARG A 13 -18.66 -1.23 21.32
N CYS A 14 -18.76 -0.85 20.03
CA CYS A 14 -17.74 -0.06 19.36
C CYS A 14 -17.81 1.42 19.79
N LYS A 15 -17.01 1.81 20.79
CA LYS A 15 -16.97 3.21 21.29
C LYS A 15 -16.73 4.24 20.20
N LYS A 16 -15.99 3.89 19.13
CA LYS A 16 -15.69 4.78 17.99
C LYS A 16 -16.89 5.03 17.07
N ALA A 17 -17.85 4.09 17.02
CA ALA A 17 -19.08 4.24 16.25
C ALA A 17 -20.11 5.15 16.95
N ARG A 18 -20.11 5.18 18.29
CA ARG A 18 -21.11 5.90 19.11
C ARG A 18 -21.34 7.35 18.70
N PRO A 19 -20.31 8.20 18.49
CA PRO A 19 -20.53 9.60 18.13
C PRO A 19 -21.28 9.76 16.80
N TYR A 20 -20.91 8.94 15.80
CA TYR A 20 -21.54 9.00 14.47
C TYR A 20 -22.96 8.49 14.46
N ILE A 21 -23.21 7.42 15.21
CA ILE A 21 -24.56 6.87 15.39
C ILE A 21 -25.43 7.86 16.17
N ALA A 22 -24.89 8.52 17.22
CA ALA A 22 -25.58 9.51 17.95
C ALA A 22 -25.99 10.71 17.06
N GLU A 23 -25.10 11.20 16.23
CA GLU A 23 -25.35 12.26 15.25
C GLU A 23 -26.45 11.85 14.25
N GLU A 24 -26.34 10.65 13.66
CA GLU A 24 -27.29 10.12 12.68
C GLU A 24 -28.69 9.95 13.26
N ILE A 25 -28.78 9.39 14.45
CA ILE A 25 -30.10 9.20 15.13
C ILE A 25 -30.68 10.53 15.60
N ARG A 26 -29.84 11.46 16.06
CA ARG A 26 -30.29 12.81 16.45
C ARG A 26 -30.88 13.55 15.26
N ASP A 27 -30.13 13.57 14.14
CA ASP A 27 -30.59 14.21 12.89
C ASP A 27 -31.93 13.62 12.43
N HIS A 28 -32.10 12.30 12.58
CA HIS A 28 -33.34 11.61 12.21
C HIS A 28 -34.52 12.02 13.10
N ILE A 29 -34.31 12.04 14.43
CA ILE A 29 -35.34 12.48 15.40
C ILE A 29 -35.68 13.95 15.18
N GLU A 30 -34.69 14.84 14.99
CA GLU A 30 -34.92 16.27 14.76
C GLU A 30 -35.70 16.50 13.44
N SER A 31 -35.42 15.74 12.38
CA SER A 31 -36.19 15.83 11.14
C SER A 31 -37.63 15.42 11.35
N GLN A 32 -37.89 14.36 12.11
CA GLN A 32 -39.24 13.87 12.39
C GLN A 32 -40.01 14.82 13.31
N ILE A 33 -39.32 15.47 14.27
CA ILE A 33 -39.92 16.55 15.09
C ILE A 33 -40.35 17.71 14.19
N ALA A 34 -39.50 18.12 13.23
CA ALA A 34 -39.85 19.21 12.32
C ALA A 34 -41.08 18.87 11.46
N ASP A 35 -41.17 17.63 10.99
CA ASP A 35 -42.33 17.15 10.22
C ASP A 35 -43.61 17.17 11.08
N ASN A 36 -43.58 16.64 12.30
CA ASN A 36 -44.71 16.64 13.25
C ASN A 36 -45.16 18.06 13.63
N LEU A 37 -44.22 19.00 13.80
CA LEU A 37 -44.53 20.41 14.02
C LEU A 37 -45.24 21.06 12.83
N SER A 38 -44.86 20.67 11.59
CA SER A 38 -45.49 21.16 10.36
C SER A 38 -46.95 20.66 10.23
N GLU A 39 -47.27 19.52 10.84
CA GLU A 39 -48.64 18.95 10.94
C GLU A 39 -49.50 19.60 12.04
N GLY A 40 -48.94 20.55 12.82
CA GLY A 40 -49.66 21.30 13.81
C GLY A 40 -49.62 20.73 15.23
N MET A 41 -48.71 19.77 15.51
CA MET A 41 -48.51 19.24 16.85
C MET A 41 -47.80 20.26 17.76
N THR A 42 -48.02 20.14 19.06
CA THR A 42 -47.21 20.92 20.02
C THR A 42 -45.79 20.40 20.11
N SER A 43 -44.82 21.22 20.54
CA SER A 43 -43.41 20.83 20.62
C SER A 43 -43.15 19.58 21.48
N GLU A 44 -43.89 19.48 22.61
CA GLU A 44 -43.78 18.32 23.51
C GLU A 44 -44.35 17.01 22.87
N GLU A 45 -45.50 17.15 22.22
CA GLU A 45 -46.14 16.02 21.51
C GLU A 45 -45.30 15.58 20.29
N ALA A 46 -44.74 16.53 19.53
CA ALA A 46 -43.90 16.28 18.38
C ALA A 46 -42.62 15.51 18.77
N GLU A 47 -41.93 15.89 19.87
CA GLU A 47 -40.75 15.16 20.37
C GLU A 47 -41.14 13.78 20.90
N LYS A 48 -42.21 13.67 21.66
CA LYS A 48 -42.65 12.38 22.20
C LYS A 48 -43.02 11.38 21.11
N ASN A 49 -43.76 11.83 20.09
CA ASN A 49 -44.13 10.98 18.95
C ASN A 49 -42.89 10.57 18.14
N ALA A 50 -42.03 11.53 17.81
CA ALA A 50 -40.78 11.21 17.07
C ALA A 50 -39.89 10.17 17.78
N VAL A 51 -39.76 10.27 19.11
CA VAL A 51 -39.02 9.29 19.91
C VAL A 51 -39.72 7.93 19.98
N THR A 52 -41.07 7.95 20.04
CA THR A 52 -41.88 6.71 20.10
C THR A 52 -41.78 5.94 18.77
N ASP A 53 -41.81 6.65 17.64
CA ASP A 53 -41.75 6.10 16.30
C ASP A 53 -40.36 5.46 16.00
N MET A 54 -39.30 5.88 16.70
CA MET A 54 -37.97 5.24 16.62
C MET A 54 -37.93 3.84 17.22
N GLY A 55 -38.94 3.41 17.97
CA GLY A 55 -39.04 2.10 18.61
C GLY A 55 -38.21 1.97 19.89
N ASP A 56 -38.02 0.72 20.36
CA ASP A 56 -37.25 0.46 21.59
C ASP A 56 -35.75 0.74 21.41
N PRO A 57 -35.18 1.64 22.25
CA PRO A 57 -33.75 2.00 22.14
C PRO A 57 -32.81 0.82 22.35
N VAL A 58 -33.21 -0.24 23.06
CA VAL A 58 -32.37 -1.42 23.27
C VAL A 58 -32.33 -2.27 21.99
N GLU A 59 -33.49 -2.55 21.39
CA GLU A 59 -33.57 -3.33 20.15
C GLU A 59 -32.86 -2.62 18.98
N VAL A 60 -33.11 -1.32 18.82
CA VAL A 60 -32.44 -0.50 17.80
C VAL A 60 -30.95 -0.45 18.06
N GLY A 61 -30.51 -0.25 19.31
CA GLY A 61 -29.11 -0.25 19.68
C GLY A 61 -28.40 -1.57 19.39
N ILE A 62 -29.02 -2.72 19.68
CA ILE A 62 -28.48 -4.05 19.37
C ILE A 62 -28.37 -4.25 17.85
N SER A 63 -29.38 -3.81 17.07
CA SER A 63 -29.35 -3.93 15.62
C SER A 63 -28.21 -3.11 15.00
N LEU A 64 -28.02 -1.86 15.48
CA LEU A 64 -26.94 -0.98 15.07
C LEU A 64 -25.55 -1.51 15.48
N ASP A 65 -25.40 -2.10 16.70
CA ASP A 65 -24.15 -2.73 17.11
C ASP A 65 -23.76 -3.89 16.17
N ARG A 66 -24.73 -4.68 15.69
CA ARG A 66 -24.48 -5.77 14.75
C ARG A 66 -23.94 -5.26 13.41
N ILE A 67 -24.39 -4.09 12.94
CA ILE A 67 -23.93 -3.46 11.70
C ILE A 67 -22.56 -2.82 11.90
N HIS A 68 -22.37 -2.06 12.96
CA HIS A 68 -21.21 -1.20 13.20
C HIS A 68 -20.07 -1.87 13.99
N LYS A 69 -20.14 -3.17 14.24
CA LYS A 69 -19.03 -3.91 14.88
C LYS A 69 -17.80 -4.00 13.99
N PRO A 70 -16.59 -3.93 14.57
CA PRO A 70 -15.35 -4.16 13.86
C PRO A 70 -15.33 -5.54 13.18
N LYS A 71 -14.90 -5.61 11.90
CA LYS A 71 -14.85 -6.83 11.11
C LYS A 71 -13.42 -7.26 10.83
N ILE A 72 -13.18 -8.57 10.74
CA ILE A 72 -11.87 -9.15 10.43
C ILE A 72 -11.89 -9.66 8.98
N ALA A 73 -10.86 -9.32 8.22
CA ALA A 73 -10.67 -9.80 6.84
C ALA A 73 -9.95 -11.15 6.82
N TRP A 74 -10.61 -12.22 7.30
CA TRP A 74 -10.02 -13.55 7.43
C TRP A 74 -9.42 -14.07 6.13
N LYS A 75 -10.08 -13.84 4.99
CA LYS A 75 -9.59 -14.28 3.67
C LYS A 75 -8.22 -13.66 3.33
N LEU A 76 -8.03 -12.39 3.64
CA LEU A 76 -6.75 -11.71 3.43
C LEU A 76 -5.67 -12.26 4.36
N LEU A 77 -5.98 -12.48 5.64
CA LEU A 77 -5.05 -13.07 6.61
C LEU A 77 -4.60 -14.47 6.20
N VAL A 78 -5.53 -15.31 5.74
CA VAL A 78 -5.23 -16.68 5.28
C VAL A 78 -4.29 -16.64 4.07
N ILE A 79 -4.54 -15.79 3.08
CA ILE A 79 -3.66 -15.68 1.89
C ILE A 79 -2.27 -15.20 2.27
N VAL A 80 -2.17 -14.17 3.13
CA VAL A 80 -0.88 -13.68 3.62
C VAL A 80 -0.14 -14.78 4.39
N GLY A 81 -0.85 -15.55 5.23
CA GLY A 81 -0.29 -16.69 5.94
C GLY A 81 0.24 -17.77 5.00
N ILE A 82 -0.54 -18.15 3.98
CA ILE A 82 -0.12 -19.15 2.98
C ILE A 82 1.10 -18.65 2.19
N LEU A 83 1.09 -17.41 1.70
CA LEU A 83 2.24 -16.83 0.97
C LEU A 83 3.49 -16.76 1.84
N SER A 84 3.36 -16.36 3.11
CA SER A 84 4.48 -16.30 4.05
C SER A 84 5.06 -17.70 4.33
N LEU A 85 4.20 -18.70 4.52
CA LEU A 85 4.63 -20.09 4.71
C LEU A 85 5.32 -20.62 3.46
N LEU A 86 4.75 -20.40 2.29
CA LEU A 86 5.38 -20.78 1.02
C LEU A 86 6.74 -20.10 0.84
N GLY A 87 6.84 -18.81 1.17
CA GLY A 87 8.11 -18.09 1.14
C GLY A 87 9.15 -18.74 2.03
N ILE A 88 8.81 -19.11 3.28
CA ILE A 88 9.71 -19.82 4.19
C ILE A 88 10.13 -21.17 3.59
N LEU A 89 9.17 -21.97 3.09
CA LEU A 89 9.46 -23.29 2.53
C LEU A 89 10.37 -23.20 1.30
N ILE A 90 10.12 -22.25 0.40
CA ILE A 90 10.95 -22.02 -0.78
C ILE A 90 12.36 -21.58 -0.37
N GLN A 91 12.51 -20.61 0.52
CA GLN A 91 13.81 -20.13 0.97
C GLN A 91 14.60 -21.22 1.72
N GLN A 92 13.94 -22.03 2.52
CA GLN A 92 14.58 -23.18 3.19
C GLN A 92 15.00 -24.28 2.20
N SER A 93 14.22 -24.50 1.14
CA SER A 93 14.54 -25.50 0.13
C SER A 93 15.79 -25.15 -0.68
N ILE A 94 16.08 -23.85 -0.86
CA ILE A 94 17.30 -23.37 -1.53
C ILE A 94 18.55 -23.92 -0.84
N LEU A 95 18.60 -23.94 0.48
CA LEU A 95 19.73 -24.45 1.26
C LEU A 95 19.98 -25.96 1.09
N ARG A 96 19.01 -26.67 0.52
CA ARG A 96 19.10 -28.12 0.25
C ARG A 96 19.40 -28.46 -1.21
N GLN A 97 19.47 -27.45 -2.09
CA GLN A 97 19.77 -27.66 -3.51
C GLN A 97 21.24 -28.08 -3.70
N PRO A 98 21.54 -29.00 -4.64
CA PRO A 98 22.93 -29.36 -4.97
C PRO A 98 23.79 -28.15 -5.31
N GLY A 99 23.31 -27.25 -6.16
CA GLY A 99 24.01 -26.03 -6.54
C GLY A 99 24.35 -25.10 -5.37
N TYR A 100 23.61 -25.17 -4.25
CA TYR A 100 23.99 -24.45 -3.03
C TYR A 100 25.23 -25.04 -2.37
N GLN A 101 25.36 -26.36 -2.37
CA GLN A 101 26.51 -27.08 -1.77
C GLN A 101 27.81 -26.86 -2.57
N GLU A 102 27.68 -26.55 -3.85
CA GLU A 102 28.82 -26.28 -4.76
C GLU A 102 29.30 -24.82 -4.73
N LEU A 103 28.53 -23.93 -4.04
CA LEU A 103 28.92 -22.53 -3.88
C LEU A 103 30.15 -22.39 -2.98
N GLU A 104 30.94 -21.33 -3.21
CA GLU A 104 32.00 -20.92 -2.29
C GLU A 104 31.46 -20.68 -0.87
N THR A 105 32.23 -21.05 0.15
CA THR A 105 31.82 -21.03 1.56
C THR A 105 31.24 -19.67 1.99
N TRP A 106 31.85 -18.57 1.56
CA TRP A 106 31.34 -17.24 1.90
C TRP A 106 29.96 -16.93 1.28
N ARG A 107 29.69 -17.45 0.07
CA ARG A 107 28.35 -17.33 -0.56
C ARG A 107 27.33 -18.17 0.17
N GLN A 108 27.67 -19.39 0.59
CA GLN A 108 26.81 -20.24 1.40
C GLN A 108 26.42 -19.55 2.71
N GLU A 109 27.38 -18.95 3.40
CA GLU A 109 27.13 -18.19 4.64
C GLU A 109 26.21 -17.00 4.42
N VAL A 110 26.41 -16.23 3.34
CA VAL A 110 25.52 -15.09 2.99
C VAL A 110 24.11 -15.57 2.74
N TYR A 111 23.90 -16.62 1.96
CA TYR A 111 22.56 -17.14 1.70
C TYR A 111 21.90 -17.73 2.94
N ARG A 112 22.65 -18.43 3.78
CA ARG A 112 22.15 -18.94 5.07
C ARG A 112 21.70 -17.78 5.97
N TYR A 113 22.54 -16.78 6.13
CA TYR A 113 22.22 -15.60 6.94
C TYR A 113 21.00 -14.83 6.39
N THR A 114 20.88 -14.70 5.08
CA THR A 114 19.72 -14.02 4.47
C THR A 114 18.44 -14.82 4.63
N THR A 115 18.50 -16.16 4.56
CA THR A 115 17.34 -17.04 4.79
C THR A 115 16.89 -17.04 6.25
N GLU A 116 17.81 -17.10 7.21
CA GLU A 116 17.51 -16.97 8.64
C GLU A 116 16.92 -15.58 8.94
N GLY A 117 17.49 -14.53 8.35
CA GLY A 117 16.99 -13.17 8.40
C GLY A 117 15.60 -13.02 7.79
N PHE A 118 15.26 -13.79 6.74
CA PHE A 118 13.95 -13.80 6.12
C PHE A 118 12.86 -14.29 7.09
N VAL A 119 13.10 -15.40 7.77
CA VAL A 119 12.16 -15.94 8.79
C VAL A 119 11.94 -14.93 9.91
N SER A 120 13.03 -14.34 10.41
CA SER A 120 12.95 -13.30 11.45
C SER A 120 12.13 -12.09 10.98
N CYS A 121 12.31 -11.66 9.72
CA CYS A 121 11.55 -10.56 9.14
C CYS A 121 10.07 -10.88 8.95
N ILE A 122 9.69 -12.13 8.67
CA ILE A 122 8.29 -12.56 8.63
C ILE A 122 7.65 -12.41 10.01
N VAL A 123 8.33 -12.86 11.07
CA VAL A 123 7.82 -12.74 12.45
C VAL A 123 7.67 -11.26 12.85
N ILE A 124 8.70 -10.45 12.63
CA ILE A 124 8.67 -9.01 12.91
C ILE A 124 7.61 -8.30 12.06
N GLY A 125 7.51 -8.65 10.78
CA GLY A 125 6.51 -8.11 9.86
C GLY A 125 5.08 -8.46 10.30
N PHE A 126 4.84 -9.69 10.73
CA PHE A 126 3.54 -10.10 11.26
C PHE A 126 3.18 -9.30 12.53
N LEU A 127 4.12 -9.11 13.45
CA LEU A 127 3.91 -8.26 14.62
C LEU A 127 3.62 -6.81 14.23
N LEU A 128 4.37 -6.26 13.25
CA LEU A 128 4.13 -4.92 12.71
C LEU A 128 2.74 -4.80 12.09
N MET A 129 2.31 -5.80 11.31
CA MET A 129 0.96 -5.89 10.74
C MET A 129 -0.10 -5.87 11.84
N CYS A 130 0.09 -6.64 12.92
CA CYS A 130 -0.82 -6.65 14.07
C CYS A 130 -0.88 -5.27 14.74
N VAL A 131 0.26 -4.62 14.96
CA VAL A 131 0.30 -3.26 15.53
C VAL A 131 -0.49 -2.29 14.65
N ILE A 132 -0.24 -2.28 13.33
CA ILE A 132 -0.95 -1.39 12.39
C ILE A 132 -2.44 -1.75 12.31
N TYR A 133 -2.81 -3.03 12.39
CA TYR A 133 -4.22 -3.47 12.42
C TYR A 133 -4.97 -2.92 13.64
N PHE A 134 -4.32 -2.88 14.82
CA PHE A 134 -4.93 -2.32 16.03
C PHE A 134 -4.90 -0.80 16.06
N LEU A 135 -3.91 -0.18 15.40
CA LEU A 135 -3.91 1.25 15.15
C LEU A 135 -5.03 1.59 14.16
N ASP A 136 -5.72 2.68 14.46
CA ASP A 136 -6.75 3.19 13.57
C ASP A 136 -6.11 3.91 12.40
N TYR A 137 -6.47 3.53 11.17
CA TYR A 137 -5.96 4.19 9.95
C TYR A 137 -6.27 5.71 9.94
N THR A 138 -7.30 6.15 10.66
CA THR A 138 -7.63 7.58 10.80
C THR A 138 -6.57 8.36 11.58
N LEU A 139 -5.81 7.70 12.48
CA LEU A 139 -4.64 8.30 13.13
C LEU A 139 -3.53 8.60 12.12
N ILE A 140 -3.28 7.66 11.20
CA ILE A 140 -2.33 7.88 10.10
C ILE A 140 -2.79 9.09 9.27
N ALA A 141 -4.08 9.17 8.98
CA ALA A 141 -4.64 10.30 8.24
C ALA A 141 -4.54 11.62 9.03
N LYS A 142 -4.78 11.60 10.33
CA LYS A 142 -4.65 12.80 11.18
C LYS A 142 -3.23 13.39 11.10
N TYR A 143 -2.21 12.56 11.19
CA TYR A 143 -0.81 12.97 11.17
C TYR A 143 -0.15 12.86 9.79
N SER A 144 -0.90 12.62 8.71
CA SER A 144 -0.36 12.32 7.37
C SER A 144 0.61 13.38 6.84
N ARG A 145 0.32 14.69 7.00
CA ARG A 145 1.24 15.75 6.56
C ARG A 145 2.55 15.75 7.34
N PHE A 146 2.49 15.49 8.65
CA PHE A 146 3.69 15.38 9.49
C PHE A 146 4.51 14.14 9.11
N ILE A 147 3.87 12.97 9.03
CA ILE A 147 4.54 11.72 8.65
C ILE A 147 5.12 11.84 7.25
N GLY A 148 4.35 12.36 6.29
CA GLY A 148 4.81 12.59 4.93
C GLY A 148 5.98 13.57 4.87
N GLY A 149 5.93 14.66 5.63
CA GLY A 149 7.04 15.63 5.74
C GLY A 149 8.31 15.01 6.31
N VAL A 150 8.20 14.20 7.37
CA VAL A 150 9.34 13.47 7.94
C VAL A 150 9.97 12.52 6.92
N ILE A 151 9.16 11.75 6.18
CA ILE A 151 9.67 10.85 5.14
C ILE A 151 10.40 11.62 4.04
N LEU A 152 9.84 12.75 3.59
CA LEU A 152 10.48 13.61 2.59
C LEU A 152 11.80 14.22 3.09
N ILE A 153 11.85 14.68 4.34
CA ILE A 153 13.08 15.19 4.96
C ILE A 153 14.14 14.09 5.04
N LEU A 154 13.80 12.90 5.52
CA LEU A 154 14.72 11.77 5.58
C LEU A 154 15.27 11.41 4.20
N GLY A 155 14.40 11.34 3.18
CA GLY A 155 14.81 11.10 1.81
C GLY A 155 15.71 12.21 1.25
N GLY A 156 15.38 13.47 1.51
CA GLY A 156 16.16 14.64 1.10
C GLY A 156 17.53 14.70 1.78
N LEU A 157 17.60 14.44 3.09
CA LEU A 157 18.87 14.34 3.83
C LEU A 157 19.76 13.24 3.25
N ARG A 158 19.17 12.09 2.91
CA ARG A 158 19.94 10.99 2.32
C ARG A 158 20.43 11.33 0.91
N LEU A 159 19.63 12.01 0.13
CA LEU A 159 20.02 12.52 -1.18
C LEU A 159 21.21 13.50 -1.06
N ALA A 160 21.21 14.35 -0.03
CA ALA A 160 22.32 15.27 0.29
C ALA A 160 23.56 14.56 0.88
N GLY A 161 23.49 13.26 1.18
CA GLY A 161 24.62 12.47 1.70
C GLY A 161 24.67 12.33 3.22
N PHE A 162 23.65 12.83 3.94
CA PHE A 162 23.61 12.75 5.40
C PHE A 162 22.87 11.52 5.92
N GLY A 163 23.23 11.05 7.12
CA GLY A 163 22.42 10.15 7.94
C GLY A 163 22.41 8.67 7.51
N GLY A 164 23.45 8.16 6.85
CA GLY A 164 23.48 6.74 6.50
C GLY A 164 24.78 6.26 5.89
N LEU A 165 24.81 4.97 5.54
CA LEU A 165 25.94 4.30 4.92
C LEU A 165 25.76 4.25 3.39
N ASP A 166 26.84 4.53 2.67
CA ASP A 166 26.92 4.29 1.24
C ASP A 166 27.42 2.86 1.05
N VAL A 167 26.58 2.03 0.40
CA VAL A 167 26.91 0.65 0.07
C VAL A 167 27.13 0.59 -1.45
N ASN A 168 28.31 0.24 -1.90
CA ASN A 168 28.69 0.23 -3.32
C ASN A 168 28.41 1.55 -4.06
N GLY A 169 28.59 2.70 -3.38
CA GLY A 169 28.27 4.02 -3.92
C GLY A 169 26.78 4.37 -3.94
N ILE A 170 25.92 3.48 -3.44
CA ILE A 170 24.48 3.64 -3.42
C ILE A 170 24.02 4.29 -2.12
N ARG A 171 23.35 5.43 -2.21
CA ARG A 171 22.81 6.21 -1.08
C ARG A 171 21.37 5.81 -0.72
N ASN A 172 21.13 4.54 -0.47
CA ASN A 172 19.75 4.05 -0.22
C ASN A 172 19.45 3.71 1.25
N TRP A 173 20.43 3.75 2.14
CA TRP A 173 20.29 3.23 3.50
C TRP A 173 20.38 4.33 4.55
N ILE A 174 19.39 4.40 5.44
CA ILE A 174 19.39 5.24 6.64
C ILE A 174 19.57 4.32 7.85
N GLY A 175 20.39 4.72 8.82
CA GLY A 175 20.55 4.02 10.08
C GLY A 175 21.99 3.83 10.48
N PHE A 176 22.16 3.31 11.72
CA PHE A 176 23.44 3.10 12.34
C PHE A 176 23.58 1.64 12.78
N GLY A 177 24.77 1.09 12.60
CA GLY A 177 25.06 -0.28 13.02
C GLY A 177 24.22 -1.34 12.32
N TRP A 178 23.52 -2.16 13.10
CA TRP A 178 22.70 -3.28 12.62
C TRP A 178 21.31 -2.87 12.12
N PHE A 179 20.81 -1.68 12.50
CA PHE A 179 19.50 -1.19 12.10
C PHE A 179 19.61 -0.31 10.86
N ARG A 180 19.14 -0.83 9.71
CA ARG A 180 19.18 -0.14 8.42
C ARG A 180 17.81 -0.18 7.76
N ILE A 181 17.29 1.00 7.40
CA ILE A 181 16.04 1.17 6.66
C ILE A 181 16.39 1.62 5.26
N SER A 182 15.80 0.97 4.26
CA SER A 182 15.88 1.39 2.86
C SER A 182 14.99 2.62 2.64
N VAL A 183 15.57 3.68 2.10
CA VAL A 183 14.83 4.90 1.75
C VAL A 183 13.77 4.60 0.69
N THR A 184 14.08 3.75 -0.28
CA THR A 184 13.13 3.36 -1.33
C THR A 184 11.90 2.65 -0.76
N SER A 185 12.06 1.74 0.21
CA SER A 185 10.93 1.09 0.88
C SER A 185 10.13 2.07 1.74
N LEU A 186 10.81 3.03 2.40
CA LEU A 186 10.16 4.10 3.16
C LEU A 186 9.36 5.03 2.22
N MET A 187 9.91 5.34 1.04
CA MET A 187 9.21 6.11 0.02
C MET A 187 7.99 5.38 -0.53
N MET A 188 8.06 4.07 -0.75
CA MET A 188 6.85 3.29 -1.12
C MET A 188 5.77 3.36 -0.03
N PHE A 189 6.16 3.32 1.25
CA PHE A 189 5.20 3.48 2.35
C PHE A 189 4.53 4.86 2.38
N TYR A 190 5.13 5.87 1.74
CA TYR A 190 4.54 7.19 1.60
C TYR A 190 3.25 7.19 0.75
N VAL A 191 3.05 6.26 -0.16
CA VAL A 191 1.89 6.23 -1.06
C VAL A 191 0.56 6.22 -0.30
N PRO A 192 0.24 5.28 0.60
CA PRO A 192 -1.02 5.36 1.35
C PRO A 192 -1.14 6.61 2.24
N ILE A 193 -0.01 7.20 2.67
CA ILE A 193 0.00 8.48 3.40
C ILE A 193 -0.40 9.62 2.47
N TYR A 194 0.02 9.57 1.20
CA TYR A 194 -0.41 10.53 0.18
C TYR A 194 -1.93 10.50 -0.02
N GLY A 195 -2.55 9.31 -0.07
CA GLY A 195 -4.01 9.18 -0.10
C GLY A 195 -4.69 9.91 1.06
N ALA A 196 -4.11 9.84 2.26
CA ALA A 196 -4.59 10.57 3.43
C ALA A 196 -4.33 12.08 3.34
N ILE A 197 -3.24 12.52 2.71
CA ILE A 197 -2.96 13.93 2.44
C ILE A 197 -3.97 14.49 1.43
N LEU A 198 -4.30 13.74 0.37
CA LEU A 198 -5.32 14.10 -0.61
C LEU A 198 -6.68 14.37 0.05
N TYR A 199 -7.07 13.50 0.98
CA TYR A 199 -8.33 13.67 1.70
C TYR A 199 -8.44 14.99 2.46
N LYS A 200 -7.32 15.56 2.93
CA LYS A 200 -7.28 16.89 3.59
C LYS A 200 -7.43 18.06 2.63
N TYR A 201 -7.27 17.83 1.33
CA TYR A 201 -7.49 18.84 0.28
C TYR A 201 -8.86 18.71 -0.39
N ARG A 202 -9.73 17.83 0.13
CA ARG A 202 -11.10 17.67 -0.34
C ARG A 202 -11.86 18.98 -0.20
N ASP A 203 -12.82 19.18 -1.11
CA ASP A 203 -13.66 20.36 -1.23
C ASP A 203 -12.89 21.65 -1.59
N GLY A 204 -11.61 21.51 -2.01
CA GLY A 204 -10.78 22.60 -2.52
C GLY A 204 -10.87 22.74 -4.04
N GLY A 205 -10.39 23.91 -4.53
CA GLY A 205 -10.33 24.20 -5.97
C GLY A 205 -8.96 23.85 -6.59
N VAL A 206 -8.61 24.57 -7.68
CA VAL A 206 -7.34 24.41 -8.42
C VAL A 206 -6.11 24.49 -7.50
N PHE A 207 -6.08 25.41 -6.54
CA PHE A 207 -4.95 25.54 -5.61
C PHE A 207 -4.76 24.29 -4.73
N ALA A 208 -5.84 23.63 -4.33
CA ALA A 208 -5.76 22.38 -3.60
C ALA A 208 -5.18 21.27 -4.48
N LEU A 209 -5.59 21.21 -5.75
CA LEU A 209 -5.02 20.27 -6.73
C LEU A 209 -3.52 20.52 -6.94
N CYS A 210 -3.09 21.78 -7.11
CA CYS A 210 -1.67 22.14 -7.23
C CYS A 210 -0.86 21.70 -6.01
N LYS A 211 -1.37 21.93 -4.78
CA LYS A 211 -0.72 21.45 -3.54
C LYS A 211 -0.66 19.92 -3.50
N ALA A 212 -1.73 19.24 -3.87
CA ALA A 212 -1.77 17.80 -3.96
C ALA A 212 -0.74 17.25 -4.97
N THR A 213 -0.64 17.88 -6.13
CA THR A 213 0.35 17.54 -7.18
C THR A 213 1.80 17.77 -6.68
N LEU A 214 2.05 18.82 -5.90
CA LEU A 214 3.36 19.04 -5.31
C LEU A 214 3.75 17.92 -4.32
N TRP A 215 2.82 17.45 -3.46
CA TRP A 215 3.03 16.31 -2.59
C TRP A 215 3.27 14.99 -3.34
N LEU A 216 2.86 14.88 -4.61
CA LEU A 216 3.18 13.77 -5.50
C LEU A 216 4.57 13.92 -6.13
N ILE A 217 4.89 15.11 -6.66
CA ILE A 217 6.14 15.35 -7.41
C ILE A 217 7.36 15.21 -6.49
N LEU A 218 7.30 15.75 -5.27
CA LEU A 218 8.46 15.79 -4.36
C LEU A 218 9.02 14.39 -4.05
N PRO A 219 8.24 13.40 -3.56
CA PRO A 219 8.76 12.06 -3.28
C PRO A 219 9.22 11.33 -4.55
N VAL A 220 8.53 11.50 -5.67
CA VAL A 220 8.93 10.92 -6.96
C VAL A 220 10.28 11.49 -7.41
N PHE A 221 10.47 12.80 -7.29
CA PHE A 221 11.74 13.45 -7.62
C PHE A 221 12.88 12.93 -6.73
N ILE A 222 12.69 12.90 -5.40
CA ILE A 222 13.70 12.37 -4.47
C ILE A 222 14.05 10.92 -4.84
N THR A 223 13.05 10.07 -5.06
CA THR A 223 13.25 8.65 -5.37
C THR A 223 13.93 8.45 -6.73
N SER A 224 13.63 9.28 -7.72
CA SER A 224 14.26 9.24 -9.04
C SER A 224 15.75 9.59 -9.03
N ARG A 225 16.21 10.34 -8.01
CA ARG A 225 17.64 10.66 -7.79
C ARG A 225 18.37 9.60 -7.00
N LEU A 226 17.65 8.74 -6.30
CA LEU A 226 18.17 7.51 -5.74
C LEU A 226 18.31 6.48 -6.89
N PRO A 227 19.17 5.46 -6.78
CA PRO A 227 19.40 4.50 -7.87
C PRO A 227 18.24 3.50 -8.04
N SER A 228 17.01 4.00 -8.14
CA SER A 228 15.77 3.20 -8.17
C SER A 228 14.68 3.85 -9.01
N LEU A 229 14.93 4.04 -10.31
CA LEU A 229 13.92 4.58 -11.25
C LEU A 229 12.64 3.74 -11.26
N GLY A 230 12.73 2.42 -11.15
CA GLY A 230 11.57 1.52 -11.09
C GLY A 230 10.65 1.87 -9.91
N VAL A 231 11.22 2.10 -8.72
CA VAL A 231 10.45 2.51 -7.54
C VAL A 231 9.79 3.87 -7.73
N ALA A 232 10.51 4.83 -8.35
CA ALA A 232 9.93 6.16 -8.64
C ALA A 232 8.72 6.06 -9.59
N VAL A 233 8.79 5.18 -10.61
CA VAL A 233 7.66 4.92 -11.53
C VAL A 233 6.50 4.24 -10.80
N ILE A 234 6.76 3.23 -9.98
CA ILE A 234 5.73 2.55 -9.15
C ILE A 234 5.01 3.58 -8.26
N MET A 235 5.76 4.43 -7.57
CA MET A 235 5.20 5.47 -6.72
C MET A 235 4.40 6.51 -7.52
N MET A 236 4.95 6.99 -8.63
CA MET A 236 4.29 7.98 -9.49
C MET A 236 2.94 7.43 -9.98
N VAL A 237 2.92 6.24 -10.54
CA VAL A 237 1.69 5.62 -11.06
C VAL A 237 0.70 5.35 -9.94
N SER A 238 1.15 4.82 -8.79
CA SER A 238 0.27 4.56 -7.65
C SER A 238 -0.39 5.84 -7.12
N MET A 239 0.39 6.89 -6.90
CA MET A 239 -0.12 8.18 -6.40
C MET A 239 -0.96 8.91 -7.46
N LEU A 240 -0.65 8.77 -8.75
CA LEU A 240 -1.45 9.33 -9.82
C LEU A 240 -2.82 8.67 -9.91
N ILE A 241 -2.91 7.37 -9.65
CA ILE A 241 -4.19 6.65 -9.54
C ILE A 241 -4.98 7.12 -8.32
N GLU A 242 -4.35 7.29 -7.15
CA GLU A 242 -5.03 7.88 -5.98
C GLU A 242 -5.58 9.27 -6.29
N LEU A 243 -4.79 10.13 -6.95
CA LEU A 243 -5.19 11.47 -7.36
C LEU A 243 -6.34 11.40 -8.39
N THR A 244 -6.29 10.45 -9.32
CA THR A 244 -7.36 10.20 -10.30
C THR A 244 -8.66 9.82 -9.61
N VAL A 245 -8.61 8.93 -8.61
CA VAL A 245 -9.78 8.56 -7.82
C VAL A 245 -10.33 9.76 -7.05
N ALA A 246 -9.46 10.58 -6.46
CA ALA A 246 -9.87 11.79 -5.75
C ALA A 246 -10.56 12.81 -6.67
N VAL A 247 -10.02 13.04 -7.87
CA VAL A 247 -10.65 13.90 -8.89
C VAL A 247 -11.97 13.32 -9.37
N TRP A 248 -12.03 12.00 -9.61
CA TRP A 248 -13.26 11.31 -10.03
C TRP A 248 -14.38 11.41 -8.98
N LYS A 249 -14.02 11.40 -7.69
CA LYS A 249 -14.96 11.62 -6.58
C LYS A 249 -15.38 13.09 -6.40
N GLY A 250 -14.86 14.00 -7.23
CA GLY A 250 -15.23 15.40 -7.18
C GLY A 250 -14.57 16.20 -6.04
N TRP A 251 -13.50 15.72 -5.43
CA TRP A 251 -12.85 16.38 -4.28
C TRP A 251 -12.31 17.78 -4.58
N PHE A 252 -12.05 18.10 -5.83
CA PHE A 252 -11.45 19.37 -6.23
C PHE A 252 -12.43 20.31 -6.94
N GLN A 253 -13.71 19.93 -7.09
CA GLN A 253 -14.74 20.75 -7.75
C GLN A 253 -14.36 21.23 -9.15
N LEU A 254 -13.62 20.40 -9.90
CA LEU A 254 -13.12 20.67 -11.23
C LEU A 254 -13.79 19.78 -12.28
N PRO A 255 -13.77 20.16 -13.57
CA PRO A 255 -14.30 19.31 -14.64
C PRO A 255 -13.52 18.00 -14.73
N VAL A 256 -14.10 16.91 -14.24
CA VAL A 256 -13.45 15.61 -13.98
C VAL A 256 -12.69 15.11 -15.21
N LYS A 257 -13.35 14.98 -16.37
CA LYS A 257 -12.72 14.41 -17.58
C LYS A 257 -11.49 15.22 -18.03
N LYS A 258 -11.62 16.56 -18.12
CA LYS A 258 -10.52 17.42 -18.55
C LYS A 258 -9.34 17.38 -17.59
N THR A 259 -9.61 17.39 -16.28
CA THR A 259 -8.58 17.35 -15.25
C THR A 259 -7.82 16.02 -15.27
N ILE A 260 -8.53 14.88 -15.38
CA ILE A 260 -7.87 13.56 -15.45
C ILE A 260 -7.00 13.46 -16.71
N ILE A 261 -7.52 13.82 -17.88
CA ILE A 261 -6.74 13.78 -19.13
C ILE A 261 -5.51 14.69 -19.03
N GLY A 262 -5.66 15.91 -18.52
CA GLY A 262 -4.55 16.85 -18.37
C GLY A 262 -3.47 16.34 -17.40
N MET A 263 -3.87 15.72 -16.28
CA MET A 263 -2.94 15.12 -15.33
C MET A 263 -2.16 13.96 -15.95
N TRP A 264 -2.84 13.01 -16.57
CA TRP A 264 -2.18 11.86 -17.19
C TRP A 264 -1.25 12.31 -18.33
N LEU A 265 -1.69 13.25 -19.17
CA LEU A 265 -0.85 13.82 -20.22
C LEU A 265 0.40 14.49 -19.62
N PHE A 266 0.26 15.29 -18.57
CA PHE A 266 1.39 15.94 -17.91
C PHE A 266 2.39 14.92 -17.34
N PHE A 267 1.92 13.92 -16.57
CA PHE A 267 2.79 12.95 -15.92
C PHE A 267 3.39 11.90 -16.87
N THR A 268 2.85 11.74 -18.07
CA THR A 268 3.45 10.86 -19.10
C THR A 268 4.32 11.66 -20.08
N ALA A 269 3.84 12.77 -20.59
CA ALA A 269 4.54 13.56 -21.59
C ALA A 269 5.76 14.31 -21.02
N ALA A 270 5.67 14.86 -19.80
CA ALA A 270 6.79 15.61 -19.24
C ALA A 270 8.02 14.75 -18.95
N PRO A 271 7.93 13.57 -18.30
CA PRO A 271 9.06 12.66 -18.15
C PRO A 271 9.60 12.13 -19.49
N ALA A 272 8.72 11.80 -20.44
CA ALA A 272 9.11 11.35 -21.76
C ALA A 272 9.90 12.42 -22.51
N LEU A 273 9.41 13.66 -22.51
CA LEU A 273 10.08 14.80 -23.11
C LEU A 273 11.44 15.05 -22.45
N LEU A 274 11.51 15.06 -21.12
CA LEU A 274 12.76 15.22 -20.39
C LEU A 274 13.78 14.13 -20.72
N LEU A 275 13.34 12.88 -20.84
CA LEU A 275 14.19 11.75 -21.22
C LEU A 275 14.71 11.92 -22.66
N THR A 276 13.82 12.28 -23.59
CA THR A 276 14.16 12.53 -25.00
C THR A 276 15.18 13.66 -25.14
N VAL A 277 14.95 14.79 -24.44
CA VAL A 277 15.89 15.93 -24.44
C VAL A 277 17.24 15.50 -23.86
N LYS A 278 17.27 14.82 -22.70
CA LYS A 278 18.52 14.35 -22.12
C LYS A 278 19.26 13.36 -23.03
N TYR A 279 18.56 12.49 -23.73
CA TYR A 279 19.15 11.55 -24.69
C TYR A 279 19.72 12.31 -25.92
N ALA A 280 18.95 13.24 -26.50
CA ALA A 280 19.36 14.00 -27.66
C ALA A 280 20.59 14.89 -27.41
N PHE A 281 20.72 15.45 -26.21
CA PHE A 281 21.85 16.29 -25.81
C PHE A 281 22.97 15.55 -25.07
N HIS A 282 22.97 14.22 -25.09
CA HIS A 282 23.96 13.37 -24.39
C HIS A 282 24.15 13.71 -22.90
N MET A 283 23.07 14.14 -22.23
CA MET A 283 23.06 14.51 -20.81
C MET A 283 22.79 13.31 -19.90
N LEU A 284 22.61 12.11 -20.45
CA LEU A 284 22.45 10.87 -19.70
C LEU A 284 23.80 10.36 -19.21
N VAL A 285 23.79 9.72 -18.06
CA VAL A 285 24.99 9.00 -17.60
C VAL A 285 25.25 7.80 -18.51
N PRO A 286 26.50 7.44 -18.81
CA PRO A 286 26.82 6.39 -19.81
C PRO A 286 26.05 5.08 -19.59
N TYR A 287 25.87 4.64 -18.34
CA TYR A 287 25.10 3.41 -18.04
C TYR A 287 23.62 3.53 -18.40
N GLN A 288 22.99 4.73 -18.27
CA GLN A 288 21.59 4.95 -18.61
C GLN A 288 21.40 4.93 -20.13
N GLU A 289 22.32 5.56 -20.87
CA GLU A 289 22.33 5.51 -22.33
C GLU A 289 22.52 4.08 -22.84
N ALA A 290 23.49 3.34 -22.28
CA ALA A 290 23.72 1.95 -22.61
C ALA A 290 22.48 1.09 -22.36
N ARG A 291 21.77 1.31 -21.26
CA ARG A 291 20.54 0.58 -20.92
C ARG A 291 19.38 0.88 -21.88
N ILE A 292 19.21 2.13 -22.28
CA ILE A 292 18.21 2.50 -23.30
C ILE A 292 18.56 1.86 -24.64
N ARG A 293 19.81 2.01 -25.07
CA ARG A 293 20.30 1.44 -26.34
C ARG A 293 20.15 -0.08 -26.38
N SER A 294 20.53 -0.78 -25.30
CA SER A 294 20.45 -2.25 -25.24
C SER A 294 19.01 -2.76 -25.32
N TYR A 295 18.03 -2.01 -24.82
CA TYR A 295 16.63 -2.40 -24.93
C TYR A 295 16.14 -2.39 -26.39
N PHE A 296 16.61 -1.42 -27.22
CA PHE A 296 16.20 -1.32 -28.61
C PHE A 296 17.08 -2.17 -29.56
N THR A 297 18.35 -2.39 -29.24
CA THR A 297 19.29 -3.08 -30.15
C THR A 297 19.52 -4.55 -29.81
N ALA A 298 18.96 -5.05 -28.71
CA ALA A 298 19.12 -6.42 -28.20
C ALA A 298 20.59 -6.89 -28.07
N SER A 299 21.57 -5.96 -28.08
CA SER A 299 23.00 -6.23 -28.00
C SER A 299 23.67 -5.46 -26.86
N GLY A 300 24.63 -6.10 -26.17
CA GLY A 300 25.46 -5.50 -25.12
C GLY A 300 25.24 -6.06 -23.72
N ASP A 301 26.16 -5.74 -22.80
CA ASP A 301 26.19 -6.22 -21.40
C ASP A 301 24.92 -5.88 -20.59
N ALA A 302 24.23 -4.81 -20.96
CA ALA A 302 22.99 -4.41 -20.31
C ALA A 302 21.82 -5.39 -20.55
N ASN A 303 21.91 -6.24 -21.58
CA ASN A 303 20.95 -7.33 -21.86
C ASN A 303 21.39 -8.68 -21.27
N TYR A 304 22.55 -8.75 -20.63
CA TYR A 304 23.08 -9.99 -20.07
C TYR A 304 22.07 -10.68 -19.14
N MET A 305 21.51 -9.95 -18.18
CA MET A 305 20.52 -10.51 -17.25
C MET A 305 19.23 -10.93 -17.93
N THR A 306 18.73 -10.16 -18.90
CA THR A 306 17.53 -10.52 -19.67
C THR A 306 17.76 -11.78 -20.49
N SER A 307 18.92 -11.88 -21.18
CA SER A 307 19.28 -13.07 -21.95
C SER A 307 19.53 -14.30 -21.07
N MET A 308 20.11 -14.09 -19.89
CA MET A 308 20.30 -15.13 -18.88
C MET A 308 18.96 -15.67 -18.37
N LEU A 309 18.04 -14.79 -17.95
CA LEU A 309 16.69 -15.17 -17.55
C LEU A 309 15.96 -15.90 -18.68
N HIS A 310 16.08 -15.43 -19.91
CA HIS A 310 15.50 -16.11 -21.06
C HIS A 310 16.03 -17.53 -21.21
N LYS A 311 17.36 -17.74 -21.09
CA LYS A 311 17.99 -19.08 -21.11
C LYS A 311 17.48 -19.96 -19.97
N PHE A 312 17.34 -19.43 -18.75
CA PHE A 312 16.81 -20.20 -17.62
C PHE A 312 15.34 -20.54 -17.80
N ASN A 313 14.54 -19.63 -18.37
CA ASN A 313 13.10 -19.81 -18.55
C ASN A 313 12.73 -20.56 -19.84
N GLN A 314 13.71 -20.98 -20.67
CA GLN A 314 13.46 -21.89 -21.78
C GLN A 314 13.28 -23.33 -21.26
N ASN A 315 12.36 -24.09 -21.85
CA ASN A 315 12.13 -25.50 -21.53
C ASN A 315 11.80 -25.78 -20.06
N ILE A 316 10.97 -24.92 -19.46
CA ILE A 316 10.41 -25.17 -18.13
C ILE A 316 9.52 -26.42 -18.21
N LEU A 317 9.74 -27.36 -17.29
CA LEU A 317 8.89 -28.54 -17.17
C LEU A 317 7.51 -28.17 -16.62
N LEU A 318 6.50 -28.95 -16.97
CA LEU A 318 5.17 -28.78 -16.39
C LEU A 318 5.19 -29.00 -14.88
N TRP A 319 5.97 -30.00 -14.43
CA TRP A 319 6.16 -30.38 -13.03
C TRP A 319 7.61 -30.83 -12.79
N GLY A 320 8.17 -30.48 -11.64
CA GLY A 320 9.49 -30.92 -11.20
C GLY A 320 10.63 -29.98 -11.58
N ASN A 321 11.85 -30.43 -11.33
CA ASN A 321 13.07 -29.65 -11.53
C ASN A 321 13.55 -29.76 -12.98
N SER A 322 13.87 -28.61 -13.60
CA SER A 322 14.40 -28.52 -14.97
C SER A 322 15.83 -29.08 -15.14
N GLY A 323 16.49 -29.46 -14.04
CA GLY A 323 17.89 -29.92 -14.04
C GLY A 323 18.91 -28.79 -14.17
N ARG A 324 18.50 -27.54 -14.21
CA ARG A 324 19.40 -26.38 -14.31
C ARG A 324 19.83 -25.90 -12.93
N ASP A 325 21.11 -25.61 -12.80
CA ASP A 325 21.62 -24.96 -11.58
C ASP A 325 21.28 -23.47 -11.57
N VAL A 326 20.10 -23.14 -11.03
CA VAL A 326 19.63 -21.75 -10.87
C VAL A 326 20.39 -21.04 -9.74
N VAL A 327 20.77 -21.80 -8.71
CA VAL A 327 21.43 -21.26 -7.50
C VAL A 327 22.86 -20.80 -7.80
N GLY A 328 23.61 -21.61 -8.56
CA GLY A 328 24.97 -21.26 -8.99
C GLY A 328 25.00 -20.27 -10.14
N GLY A 329 24.01 -20.35 -11.05
CA GLY A 329 24.03 -19.63 -12.33
C GLY A 329 23.26 -18.31 -12.37
N LEU A 330 22.20 -18.10 -11.57
CA LEU A 330 21.37 -16.89 -11.63
C LEU A 330 21.63 -15.98 -10.43
N PRO A 331 22.19 -14.77 -10.59
CA PRO A 331 22.30 -13.79 -9.51
C PRO A 331 20.91 -13.43 -8.97
N GLU A 332 20.82 -13.08 -7.68
CA GLU A 332 19.58 -12.61 -7.03
C GLU A 332 18.36 -13.53 -7.20
N PHE A 333 18.60 -14.82 -7.45
CA PHE A 333 17.56 -15.83 -7.68
C PHE A 333 16.58 -15.97 -6.50
N ASN A 334 16.99 -15.63 -5.27
CA ASN A 334 16.15 -15.66 -4.07
C ASN A 334 15.52 -14.28 -3.74
N GLN A 335 15.82 -13.25 -4.49
CA GLN A 335 15.32 -11.89 -4.33
C GLN A 335 14.43 -11.50 -5.53
N ASP A 336 14.98 -10.73 -6.48
CA ASP A 336 14.24 -10.17 -7.61
C ASP A 336 13.76 -11.26 -8.58
N TYR A 337 14.52 -12.38 -8.72
CA TYR A 337 14.22 -13.45 -9.68
C TYR A 337 13.70 -14.74 -9.05
N ILE A 338 13.13 -14.66 -7.84
CA ILE A 338 12.58 -15.80 -7.12
C ILE A 338 11.51 -16.56 -7.94
N PHE A 339 10.76 -15.88 -8.80
CA PHE A 339 9.76 -16.52 -9.64
C PHE A 339 10.40 -17.43 -10.69
N SER A 340 11.53 -17.02 -11.30
CA SER A 340 12.32 -17.87 -12.20
C SER A 340 12.88 -19.10 -11.46
N TYR A 341 13.33 -18.93 -10.21
CA TYR A 341 13.72 -20.06 -9.37
C TYR A 341 12.56 -21.04 -9.16
N ILE A 342 11.36 -20.55 -8.83
CA ILE A 342 10.18 -21.38 -8.63
C ILE A 342 9.83 -22.17 -9.89
N LEU A 343 9.85 -21.52 -11.05
CA LEU A 343 9.56 -22.15 -12.33
C LEU A 343 10.56 -23.27 -12.67
N ASN A 344 11.83 -23.05 -12.41
CA ASN A 344 12.89 -24.01 -12.74
C ASN A 344 12.99 -25.17 -11.72
N SER A 345 12.75 -24.89 -10.44
CA SER A 345 12.90 -25.90 -9.38
C SER A 345 11.66 -26.77 -9.15
N TYR A 346 10.46 -26.20 -9.39
CA TYR A 346 9.19 -26.89 -9.11
C TYR A 346 8.27 -27.04 -10.33
N GLY A 347 8.60 -26.37 -11.44
CA GLY A 347 7.84 -26.42 -12.68
C GLY A 347 6.77 -25.34 -12.83
N LEU A 348 6.12 -25.35 -14.01
CA LEU A 348 5.14 -24.36 -14.43
C LEU A 348 3.89 -24.34 -13.51
N LEU A 349 3.41 -25.51 -13.07
CA LEU A 349 2.22 -25.60 -12.20
C LEU A 349 2.45 -24.92 -10.86
N ALA A 350 3.64 -25.02 -10.27
CA ALA A 350 4.00 -24.32 -9.06
C ALA A 350 4.03 -22.79 -9.28
N GLY A 351 4.59 -22.35 -10.42
CA GLY A 351 4.56 -20.93 -10.80
C GLY A 351 3.14 -20.40 -10.97
N ILE A 352 2.24 -21.14 -11.65
CA ILE A 352 0.84 -20.78 -11.81
C ILE A 352 0.14 -20.69 -10.45
N PHE A 353 0.36 -21.67 -9.57
CA PHE A 353 -0.21 -21.67 -8.22
C PHE A 353 0.20 -20.42 -7.43
N VAL A 354 1.47 -20.06 -7.45
CA VAL A 354 1.98 -18.82 -6.82
C VAL A 354 1.36 -17.58 -7.46
N ALA A 355 1.29 -17.52 -8.79
CA ALA A 355 0.68 -16.40 -9.50
C ALA A 355 -0.81 -16.22 -9.14
N VAL A 356 -1.57 -17.31 -9.00
CA VAL A 356 -2.98 -17.29 -8.56
C VAL A 356 -3.10 -16.77 -7.11
N LEU A 357 -2.22 -17.18 -6.21
CA LEU A 357 -2.21 -16.66 -4.83
C LEU A 357 -1.89 -15.16 -4.78
N LEU A 358 -0.93 -14.70 -5.57
CA LEU A 358 -0.58 -13.27 -5.69
C LEU A 358 -1.75 -12.47 -6.30
N ALA A 359 -2.41 -13.00 -7.34
CA ALA A 359 -3.60 -12.40 -7.92
C ALA A 359 -4.75 -12.33 -6.89
N ALA A 360 -4.95 -13.38 -6.10
CA ALA A 360 -5.93 -13.39 -5.02
C ALA A 360 -5.62 -12.34 -3.94
N LEU A 361 -4.33 -12.18 -3.55
CA LEU A 361 -3.90 -11.12 -2.64
C LEU A 361 -4.33 -9.74 -3.16
N ILE A 362 -4.01 -9.44 -4.43
CA ILE A 362 -4.39 -8.18 -5.09
C ILE A 362 -5.91 -7.99 -5.10
N MET A 363 -6.66 -9.01 -5.52
CA MET A 363 -8.13 -8.95 -5.57
C MET A 363 -8.75 -8.67 -4.19
N PHE A 364 -8.22 -9.27 -3.11
CA PHE A 364 -8.72 -9.01 -1.77
C PHE A 364 -8.35 -7.62 -1.25
N MET A 365 -7.15 -7.12 -1.57
CA MET A 365 -6.76 -5.75 -1.19
C MET A 365 -7.64 -4.70 -1.88
N PHE A 366 -7.85 -4.82 -3.20
CA PHE A 366 -8.75 -3.92 -3.92
C PHE A 366 -10.22 -4.13 -3.51
N GLY A 367 -10.65 -5.36 -3.31
CA GLY A 367 -12.00 -5.67 -2.84
C GLY A 367 -12.31 -5.07 -1.47
N ALA A 368 -11.32 -5.04 -0.56
CA ALA A 368 -11.42 -4.36 0.72
C ALA A 368 -11.53 -2.83 0.55
N SER A 369 -10.77 -2.26 -0.40
CA SER A 369 -10.74 -0.83 -0.67
C SER A 369 -12.02 -0.33 -1.34
N VAL A 370 -12.53 -1.04 -2.38
CA VAL A 370 -13.75 -0.66 -3.12
C VAL A 370 -15.01 -0.76 -2.25
N ARG A 371 -15.05 -1.77 -1.38
CA ARG A 371 -16.20 -1.98 -0.46
C ARG A 371 -16.20 -1.03 0.74
N GLN A 372 -15.22 -0.15 0.82
CA GLN A 372 -15.12 0.81 1.91
C GLN A 372 -16.12 1.93 1.74
N LYS A 373 -16.97 2.16 2.75
CA LYS A 373 -17.92 3.29 2.76
C LYS A 373 -17.20 4.63 2.89
N ASN A 374 -16.17 4.67 3.73
CA ASN A 374 -15.39 5.88 3.98
C ASN A 374 -14.41 6.17 2.84
N GLU A 375 -14.50 7.36 2.24
CA GLU A 375 -13.67 7.76 1.08
C GLU A 375 -12.17 7.83 1.40
N LEU A 376 -11.78 8.17 2.64
CA LEU A 376 -10.39 8.18 3.07
C LEU A 376 -9.80 6.77 3.04
N GLY A 377 -10.49 5.80 3.67
CA GLY A 377 -10.04 4.41 3.69
C GLY A 377 -9.98 3.81 2.28
N MET A 378 -10.92 4.18 1.42
CA MET A 378 -10.93 3.75 0.03
C MET A 378 -9.66 4.20 -0.71
N VAL A 379 -9.30 5.49 -0.67
CA VAL A 379 -8.14 6.02 -1.40
C VAL A 379 -6.83 5.48 -0.84
N MET A 380 -6.65 5.46 0.49
CA MET A 380 -5.48 4.85 1.14
C MET A 380 -5.32 3.37 0.77
N GLY A 381 -6.44 2.64 0.71
CA GLY A 381 -6.45 1.23 0.33
C GLY A 381 -6.07 1.00 -1.13
N PHE A 382 -6.51 1.88 -2.03
CA PHE A 382 -6.06 1.86 -3.42
C PHE A 382 -4.55 2.04 -3.53
N GLY A 383 -3.95 2.97 -2.79
CA GLY A 383 -2.50 3.15 -2.75
C GLY A 383 -1.75 1.90 -2.30
N CYS A 384 -2.20 1.26 -1.21
CA CYS A 384 -1.61 -0.01 -0.76
C CYS A 384 -1.70 -1.10 -1.83
N GLY A 385 -2.88 -1.27 -2.45
CA GLY A 385 -3.11 -2.27 -3.49
C GLY A 385 -2.27 -2.02 -4.75
N MET A 386 -2.13 -0.75 -5.16
CA MET A 386 -1.36 -0.38 -6.35
C MET A 386 0.13 -0.65 -6.20
N ILE A 387 0.74 -0.41 -5.02
CA ILE A 387 2.14 -0.77 -4.78
C ILE A 387 2.36 -2.27 -4.98
N ILE A 388 1.51 -3.09 -4.39
CA ILE A 388 1.61 -4.55 -4.49
C ILE A 388 1.38 -5.02 -5.93
N LEU A 389 0.34 -4.51 -6.59
CA LEU A 389 0.03 -4.82 -7.99
C LEU A 389 1.19 -4.50 -8.92
N LEU A 390 1.74 -3.27 -8.84
CA LEU A 390 2.81 -2.83 -9.74
C LEU A 390 4.12 -3.57 -9.48
N ASN A 391 4.48 -3.86 -8.22
CA ASN A 391 5.66 -4.68 -7.93
C ASN A 391 5.53 -6.09 -8.53
N ILE A 392 4.39 -6.77 -8.34
CA ILE A 392 4.16 -8.10 -8.90
C ILE A 392 4.18 -8.05 -10.44
N SER A 393 3.42 -7.11 -11.02
CA SER A 393 3.29 -7.02 -12.49
C SER A 393 4.61 -6.72 -13.17
N LEU A 394 5.38 -5.75 -12.66
CA LEU A 394 6.68 -5.39 -13.23
C LEU A 394 7.72 -6.48 -12.99
N ASN A 395 7.68 -7.18 -11.86
CA ASN A 395 8.56 -8.32 -11.60
C ASN A 395 8.32 -9.44 -12.60
N LEU A 396 7.07 -9.90 -12.74
CA LEU A 396 6.72 -10.95 -13.70
C LEU A 396 7.00 -10.53 -15.14
N ALA A 397 6.59 -9.31 -15.52
CA ALA A 397 6.84 -8.80 -16.87
C ALA A 397 8.35 -8.69 -17.20
N GLY A 398 9.18 -8.30 -16.23
CA GLY A 398 10.63 -8.25 -16.37
C GLY A 398 11.26 -9.63 -16.54
N ILE A 399 10.84 -10.62 -15.73
CA ILE A 399 11.33 -12.00 -15.81
C ILE A 399 11.03 -12.63 -17.17
N PHE A 400 9.89 -12.29 -17.78
CA PHE A 400 9.53 -12.75 -19.13
C PHE A 400 10.02 -11.83 -20.26
N GLY A 401 10.81 -10.79 -19.96
CA GLY A 401 11.41 -9.89 -20.95
C GLY A 401 10.41 -8.93 -21.62
N LEU A 402 9.19 -8.76 -21.06
CA LEU A 402 8.18 -7.85 -21.61
C LEU A 402 8.48 -6.38 -21.32
N VAL A 403 9.20 -6.10 -20.24
CA VAL A 403 9.65 -4.77 -19.81
C VAL A 403 11.11 -4.83 -19.37
N PRO A 404 11.83 -3.70 -19.37
CA PRO A 404 13.18 -3.65 -18.82
C PRO A 404 13.20 -4.12 -17.37
N LEU A 405 14.22 -4.92 -17.00
CA LEU A 405 14.40 -5.37 -15.63
C LEU A 405 14.53 -4.19 -14.68
N THR A 406 13.76 -4.20 -13.64
CA THR A 406 13.77 -3.20 -12.56
C THR A 406 13.86 -3.91 -11.21
N THR A 407 14.40 -3.24 -10.21
CA THR A 407 14.43 -3.73 -8.83
C THR A 407 12.99 -3.78 -8.30
N THR A 408 12.38 -4.95 -8.38
CA THR A 408 11.02 -5.24 -7.92
C THR A 408 11.04 -6.54 -7.12
N PHE A 409 10.05 -6.76 -6.30
CA PHE A 409 9.99 -7.93 -5.44
C PHE A 409 8.63 -8.62 -5.53
N LEU A 410 8.60 -9.91 -5.24
CA LEU A 410 7.37 -10.64 -5.02
C LEU A 410 7.01 -10.63 -3.52
N PRO A 411 5.83 -10.11 -3.15
CA PRO A 411 5.41 -10.03 -1.77
C PRO A 411 5.47 -11.38 -1.05
N PHE A 412 6.06 -11.40 0.14
CA PHE A 412 6.19 -12.57 1.03
C PHE A 412 7.04 -13.73 0.50
N LEU A 413 7.60 -13.63 -0.71
CA LEU A 413 8.42 -14.67 -1.35
C LEU A 413 9.88 -14.25 -1.50
N SER A 414 10.09 -13.01 -1.98
CA SER A 414 11.44 -12.46 -2.19
C SER A 414 12.14 -12.15 -0.87
N VAL A 415 13.42 -12.52 -0.77
CA VAL A 415 14.27 -12.07 0.33
C VAL A 415 14.51 -10.57 0.20
N GLY A 416 14.27 -9.87 1.28
CA GLY A 416 14.48 -8.41 1.33
C GLY A 416 13.83 -7.85 2.60
N ARG A 417 14.64 -7.63 3.64
CA ARG A 417 14.17 -7.21 4.98
C ARG A 417 13.14 -6.08 4.92
N ASN A 418 13.48 -4.99 4.22
CA ASN A 418 12.63 -3.81 4.15
C ASN A 418 11.37 -4.05 3.30
N ASN A 419 11.48 -4.85 2.23
CA ASN A 419 10.35 -5.16 1.35
C ASN A 419 9.31 -6.03 2.04
N ILE A 420 9.76 -7.01 2.85
CA ILE A 420 8.87 -7.86 3.66
C ILE A 420 8.12 -7.00 4.68
N LEU A 421 8.83 -6.15 5.43
CA LEU A 421 8.22 -5.26 6.41
C LEU A 421 7.23 -4.29 5.75
N LEU A 422 7.57 -3.76 4.56
CA LEU A 422 6.66 -2.92 3.76
C LEU A 422 5.38 -3.69 3.40
N CYS A 423 5.48 -4.93 2.90
CA CYS A 423 4.32 -5.74 2.55
C CYS A 423 3.38 -5.95 3.75
N TYR A 424 3.93 -6.32 4.90
CA TYR A 424 3.15 -6.48 6.12
C TYR A 424 2.53 -5.16 6.61
N ALA A 425 3.25 -4.05 6.48
CA ALA A 425 2.73 -2.73 6.84
C ALA A 425 1.55 -2.32 5.93
N LEU A 426 1.66 -2.52 4.61
CA LEU A 426 0.59 -2.23 3.66
C LEU A 426 -0.64 -3.11 3.91
N VAL A 427 -0.45 -4.41 4.15
CA VAL A 427 -1.54 -5.32 4.53
C VAL A 427 -2.16 -4.89 5.86
N GLY A 428 -1.35 -4.49 6.86
CA GLY A 428 -1.83 -3.97 8.13
C GLY A 428 -2.75 -2.76 7.99
N ILE A 429 -2.40 -1.83 7.09
CA ILE A 429 -3.27 -0.66 6.76
C ILE A 429 -4.59 -1.15 6.16
N ILE A 430 -4.57 -2.07 5.19
CA ILE A 430 -5.79 -2.63 4.59
C ILE A 430 -6.67 -3.33 5.63
N LEU A 431 -6.06 -4.09 6.53
CA LEU A 431 -6.77 -4.77 7.62
C LEU A 431 -7.41 -3.76 8.58
N SER A 432 -6.71 -2.67 8.92
CA SER A 432 -7.24 -1.58 9.74
C SER A 432 -8.41 -0.87 9.04
N ILE A 433 -8.28 -0.59 7.74
CA ILE A 433 -9.35 -0.02 6.91
C ILE A 433 -10.57 -0.95 6.91
N TYR A 434 -10.37 -2.24 6.65
CA TYR A 434 -11.47 -3.22 6.60
C TYR A 434 -12.15 -3.39 7.96
N ARG A 435 -11.38 -3.32 9.05
CA ARG A 435 -11.89 -3.42 10.42
C ARG A 435 -12.97 -2.38 10.70
N TYR A 436 -12.78 -1.16 10.22
CA TYR A 436 -13.65 -0.02 10.49
C TYR A 436 -14.53 0.36 9.30
N LYS A 437 -14.76 -0.53 8.33
CA LYS A 437 -15.46 -0.21 7.09
C LYS A 437 -16.91 0.26 7.27
N ASP A 438 -17.58 -0.22 8.31
CA ASP A 438 -18.96 0.12 8.62
C ASP A 438 -19.06 1.03 9.86
N VAL A 439 -17.94 1.50 10.42
CA VAL A 439 -17.87 2.33 11.62
C VAL A 439 -17.88 3.81 11.27
N TYR A 440 -17.15 4.20 10.23
CA TYR A 440 -17.01 5.61 9.85
C TYR A 440 -17.97 5.99 8.73
N PRO A 441 -18.56 7.22 8.78
CA PRO A 441 -19.42 7.72 7.72
C PRO A 441 -18.65 7.92 6.41
N LYS A 442 -19.39 8.07 5.31
CA LYS A 442 -18.82 8.27 3.97
C LYS A 442 -17.84 9.45 3.93
N LYS A 443 -18.19 10.53 4.59
CA LYS A 443 -17.38 11.75 4.71
C LYS A 443 -17.35 12.17 6.18
N PHE A 444 -16.17 12.35 6.76
CA PHE A 444 -16.02 12.98 8.07
C PHE A 444 -15.00 14.12 7.99
N LYS A 445 -15.20 15.16 8.79
CA LYS A 445 -14.22 16.26 8.88
C LYS A 445 -13.05 15.79 9.73
N ALA A 446 -11.84 15.91 9.22
CA ALA A 446 -10.61 15.53 9.95
C ALA A 446 -10.44 16.31 11.28
N SER A 447 -11.13 17.46 11.45
CA SER A 447 -11.20 18.24 12.69
C SER A 447 -12.04 17.56 13.79
N GLN A 448 -13.00 16.70 13.43
CA GLN A 448 -13.82 15.98 14.41
C GLN A 448 -13.03 14.91 15.19
N VAL A 449 -11.90 14.44 14.66
CA VAL A 449 -10.99 13.54 15.38
C VAL A 449 -10.37 14.22 16.62
N SER A 450 -10.32 15.56 16.67
CA SER A 450 -9.85 16.31 17.84
C SER A 450 -10.94 16.47 18.93
N LEU A 451 -12.20 16.49 18.56
CA LEU A 451 -13.33 16.58 19.51
C LEU A 451 -13.57 15.30 20.31
N GLN A 452 -13.14 14.14 19.80
CA GLN A 452 -13.24 12.86 20.54
C GLN A 452 -12.49 12.87 21.89
N LYS A 453 -11.42 13.64 22.03
CA LYS A 453 -10.73 13.76 23.33
C LYS A 453 -11.52 14.61 24.35
N THR A 454 -12.32 15.54 23.88
CA THR A 454 -13.12 16.44 24.77
C THR A 454 -14.37 15.75 25.24
N ILE A 455 -15.03 14.98 24.38
CA ILE A 455 -16.29 14.27 24.76
C ILE A 455 -16.00 13.05 25.66
N THR A 456 -14.86 12.31 25.43
CA THR A 456 -14.46 11.23 26.33
C THR A 456 -13.95 11.72 27.69
N LEU A 457 -13.48 12.96 27.80
CA LEU A 457 -13.12 13.57 29.08
C LEU A 457 -14.37 14.06 29.86
N ASN A 458 -15.45 14.50 29.18
CA ASN A 458 -16.67 14.92 29.82
C ASN A 458 -17.65 13.79 30.19
N LEU A 459 -17.46 12.58 29.64
CA LEU A 459 -18.21 11.36 30.02
C LEU A 459 -17.51 10.52 31.10
N ASN A 460 -16.34 10.93 31.56
CA ASN A 460 -15.61 10.32 32.68
C ASN A 460 -15.48 11.24 33.89
N MET A 461 -16.23 12.35 33.94
CA MET A 461 -16.57 13.16 35.11
C MET A 461 -18.03 12.92 35.48
#